data_920b2fe2b60b6020b1ad9888ba080bcb
#
_entry.id   920b2fe2b60b6020b1ad9888ba080bcb
#
_cell.length_a   1.000
_cell.length_b   1.000
_cell.length_c   1.000
_cell.angle_alpha   90.00
_cell.angle_beta   90.00
_cell.angle_gamma   90.00
#
_symmetry.space_group_name_H-M   'P 1'
#
loop_
_entity.id
_entity.type
_entity.pdbx_description
1 polymer ?
#
loop_
_entity_poly.entity_id
_entity_poly.type
_entity_poly.pdbx_seq_one_letter_code
_entity_poly.pdbx_strand_id
1 'polypeptide(L)'
;MDRKRVGFVGFGKRVENVYMPLFKKASSIFEISGFHTRRADREAEVIDKFGIKSFKSNEEVCKNSDVVVAFCPPEVQYDLLSEITKFSDKILIETPTTDHRIPHLDMAASSNICVAEQWPYLPIEQFKNKIIDDEILARPFLVQNDCRTLDYHAMAQLRTYLGRDATPVRVFGSSVGANIPKFRDKNGNIKDEPEFWDVAQVIFNNGAILSHNFSYNCKIAPFRSLQTLRYYSGNGTAISGKKDDKDNDYEIIDIRYLGEGLDTLQMDVSVIKSASGAVLEISDSASGVTWTNPYGDIGFTDQETAMCTLVNSLAEGKVLYSVRDSFLDSFIMNAIKQSCSTGNLINFE
;
A
#
# COMPACT_ATOMS: atom_id res chain seq x y z
N MET A 1 21.03 6.83 -18.55
CA MET A 1 20.57 7.63 -17.40
C MET A 1 21.41 7.23 -16.20
N ASP A 2 21.83 8.19 -15.38
CA ASP A 2 22.55 7.87 -14.16
C ASP A 2 21.59 7.18 -13.18
N ARG A 3 22.07 6.10 -12.54
CA ARG A 3 21.30 5.37 -11.54
C ARG A 3 21.05 6.25 -10.32
N LYS A 4 19.87 6.13 -9.73
CA LYS A 4 19.51 6.84 -8.50
C LYS A 4 20.14 6.15 -7.30
N ARG A 5 20.84 6.91 -6.45
CA ARG A 5 21.48 6.40 -5.24
C ARG A 5 20.49 6.29 -4.10
N VAL A 6 20.37 5.08 -3.54
CA VAL A 6 19.47 4.80 -2.41
C VAL A 6 20.29 4.44 -1.19
N GLY A 7 20.07 5.17 -0.09
CA GLY A 7 20.72 4.92 1.20
C GLY A 7 19.72 4.45 2.26
N PHE A 8 20.20 3.65 3.22
CA PHE A 8 19.37 3.12 4.29
C PHE A 8 19.73 3.73 5.63
N VAL A 9 18.74 4.29 6.32
CA VAL A 9 18.83 4.68 7.72
C VAL A 9 18.09 3.64 8.56
N GLY A 10 18.85 2.86 9.34
CA GLY A 10 18.40 1.62 9.95
C GLY A 10 18.44 0.44 8.96
N PHE A 11 18.77 -0.75 9.47
CA PHE A 11 18.86 -1.96 8.64
C PHE A 11 18.26 -3.17 9.36
N GLY A 12 16.92 -3.29 9.27
CA GLY A 12 16.17 -4.40 9.84
C GLY A 12 15.88 -5.52 8.85
N LYS A 13 15.16 -6.55 9.29
CA LYS A 13 14.73 -7.68 8.44
C LYS A 13 13.92 -7.25 7.22
N ARG A 14 13.17 -6.16 7.29
CA ARG A 14 12.40 -5.64 6.14
C ARG A 14 13.32 -5.15 5.02
N VAL A 15 14.41 -4.43 5.37
CA VAL A 15 15.44 -4.03 4.38
C VAL A 15 16.03 -5.26 3.73
N GLU A 16 16.45 -6.22 4.56
CA GLU A 16 17.10 -7.44 4.13
C GLU A 16 16.24 -8.31 3.21
N ASN A 17 14.95 -8.48 3.55
CA ASN A 17 14.07 -9.44 2.87
C ASN A 17 13.25 -8.82 1.74
N VAL A 18 13.09 -7.50 1.70
CA VAL A 18 12.25 -6.82 0.69
C VAL A 18 13.09 -5.88 -0.18
N TYR A 19 13.80 -4.92 0.44
CA TYR A 19 14.48 -3.87 -0.33
C TYR A 19 15.78 -4.35 -0.97
N MET A 20 16.56 -5.19 -0.31
CA MET A 20 17.79 -5.72 -0.91
C MET A 20 17.50 -6.58 -2.15
N PRO A 21 16.53 -7.51 -2.15
CA PRO A 21 16.13 -8.23 -3.37
C PRO A 21 15.58 -7.30 -4.46
N LEU A 22 14.75 -6.32 -4.08
CA LEU A 22 14.19 -5.32 -5.01
C LEU A 22 15.30 -4.57 -5.74
N PHE A 23 16.23 -3.94 -5.00
CA PHE A 23 17.29 -3.13 -5.61
C PHE A 23 18.34 -3.96 -6.35
N LYS A 24 18.51 -5.23 -6.00
CA LYS A 24 19.31 -6.16 -6.79
C LYS A 24 18.69 -6.40 -8.17
N LYS A 25 17.40 -6.63 -8.26
CA LYS A 25 16.67 -6.73 -9.53
C LYS A 25 16.68 -5.39 -10.30
N ALA A 26 16.45 -4.29 -9.60
CA ALA A 26 16.41 -2.93 -10.15
C ALA A 26 17.79 -2.27 -10.30
N SER A 27 18.87 -3.03 -10.41
CA SER A 27 20.26 -2.51 -10.45
C SER A 27 20.57 -1.65 -11.69
N SER A 28 19.76 -1.71 -12.73
CA SER A 28 19.81 -0.79 -13.87
C SER A 28 19.21 0.60 -13.56
N ILE A 29 18.38 0.72 -12.55
CA ILE A 29 17.65 1.93 -12.16
C ILE A 29 18.29 2.55 -10.91
N PHE A 30 18.61 1.72 -9.93
CA PHE A 30 19.11 2.13 -8.63
C PHE A 30 20.50 1.61 -8.31
N GLU A 31 21.19 2.35 -7.46
CA GLU A 31 22.46 1.98 -6.85
C GLU A 31 22.34 2.15 -5.34
N ILE A 32 22.76 1.15 -4.56
CA ILE A 32 22.80 1.27 -3.10
C ILE A 32 24.04 2.07 -2.72
N SER A 33 23.86 3.29 -2.19
CA SER A 33 24.95 4.15 -1.74
C SER A 33 25.60 3.65 -0.44
N GLY A 34 24.80 3.04 0.45
CA GLY A 34 25.24 2.50 1.72
C GLY A 34 24.16 2.56 2.79
N PHE A 35 24.56 2.34 4.03
CA PHE A 35 23.64 2.33 5.16
C PHE A 35 24.28 2.86 6.45
N HIS A 36 23.43 3.20 7.44
CA HIS A 36 23.83 3.41 8.82
C HIS A 36 22.90 2.65 9.75
N THR A 37 23.47 2.05 10.80
CA THR A 37 22.72 1.45 11.91
C THR A 37 23.44 1.71 13.24
N ARG A 38 22.69 1.92 14.31
CA ARG A 38 23.26 2.18 15.65
C ARG A 38 23.88 0.93 16.31
N ARG A 39 23.61 -0.26 15.76
CA ARG A 39 24.06 -1.53 16.33
C ARG A 39 25.29 -2.03 15.59
N ALA A 40 26.44 -2.04 16.27
CA ALA A 40 27.71 -2.49 15.69
C ALA A 40 27.71 -3.96 15.27
N ASP A 41 27.01 -4.84 16.02
CA ASP A 41 26.84 -6.25 15.66
C ASP A 41 26.08 -6.40 14.33
N ARG A 42 25.02 -5.59 14.16
CA ARG A 42 24.22 -5.58 12.94
C ARG A 42 24.99 -4.96 11.78
N GLU A 43 25.79 -3.96 12.01
CA GLU A 43 26.65 -3.34 11.01
C GLU A 43 27.61 -4.37 10.40
N ALA A 44 28.34 -5.10 11.24
CA ALA A 44 29.26 -6.14 10.82
C ALA A 44 28.56 -7.24 10.01
N GLU A 45 27.39 -7.71 10.46
CA GLU A 45 26.58 -8.71 9.76
C GLU A 45 26.16 -8.26 8.36
N VAL A 46 25.70 -7.01 8.23
CA VAL A 46 25.25 -6.45 6.96
C VAL A 46 26.41 -6.27 5.97
N ILE A 47 27.58 -5.81 6.43
CA ILE A 47 28.78 -5.69 5.59
C ILE A 47 29.20 -7.08 5.08
N ASP A 48 29.27 -8.06 5.97
CA ASP A 48 29.66 -9.44 5.61
C ASP A 48 28.69 -10.04 4.59
N LYS A 49 27.40 -9.90 4.81
CA LYS A 49 26.37 -10.55 3.98
C LYS A 49 26.15 -9.87 2.62
N PHE A 50 26.21 -8.55 2.57
CA PHE A 50 25.79 -7.79 1.38
C PHE A 50 26.93 -7.01 0.71
N GLY A 51 28.07 -6.83 1.37
CA GLY A 51 29.21 -6.10 0.84
C GLY A 51 28.94 -4.61 0.59
N ILE A 52 27.92 -4.03 1.26
CA ILE A 52 27.54 -2.64 1.09
C ILE A 52 28.27 -1.74 2.08
N LYS A 53 28.49 -0.48 1.68
CA LYS A 53 29.20 0.52 2.47
C LYS A 53 28.42 0.90 3.73
N SER A 54 29.09 0.89 4.89
CA SER A 54 28.56 1.51 6.12
C SER A 54 29.02 2.95 6.20
N PHE A 55 28.11 3.82 6.64
CA PHE A 55 28.36 5.22 6.99
C PHE A 55 28.38 5.42 8.49
N LYS A 56 29.08 6.44 8.95
CA LYS A 56 29.27 6.70 10.39
C LYS A 56 28.04 7.35 11.04
N SER A 57 27.15 7.96 10.23
CA SER A 57 25.97 8.67 10.75
C SER A 57 24.82 8.67 9.73
N ASN A 58 23.60 8.97 10.20
CA ASN A 58 22.43 9.22 9.38
C ASN A 58 22.68 10.39 8.40
N GLU A 59 23.38 11.43 8.84
CA GLU A 59 23.76 12.59 8.01
C GLU A 59 24.61 12.15 6.81
N GLU A 60 25.61 11.27 7.02
CA GLU A 60 26.43 10.77 5.89
C GLU A 60 25.60 9.95 4.90
N VAL A 61 24.62 9.14 5.36
CA VAL A 61 23.69 8.43 4.46
C VAL A 61 22.92 9.45 3.62
N CYS A 62 22.32 10.46 4.27
CA CYS A 62 21.51 11.47 3.60
C CYS A 62 22.33 12.23 2.52
N LYS A 63 23.53 12.66 2.84
CA LYS A 63 24.39 13.42 1.92
C LYS A 63 24.90 12.61 0.71
N ASN A 64 24.92 11.29 0.81
CA ASN A 64 25.42 10.41 -0.25
C ASN A 64 24.31 9.70 -1.05
N SER A 65 23.05 10.05 -0.81
CA SER A 65 21.90 9.37 -1.41
C SER A 65 20.96 10.36 -2.08
N ASP A 66 20.35 9.95 -3.17
CA ASP A 66 19.31 10.72 -3.86
C ASP A 66 17.92 10.42 -3.24
N VAL A 67 17.77 9.25 -2.60
CA VAL A 67 16.62 8.84 -1.80
C VAL A 67 17.10 8.14 -0.55
N VAL A 68 16.54 8.49 0.59
CA VAL A 68 16.80 7.84 1.88
C VAL A 68 15.62 6.97 2.25
N VAL A 69 15.87 5.68 2.48
CA VAL A 69 14.86 4.75 3.01
C VAL A 69 15.11 4.55 4.49
N ALA A 70 14.14 4.98 5.31
CA ALA A 70 14.25 5.00 6.77
C ALA A 70 13.47 3.85 7.41
N PHE A 71 14.17 3.11 8.26
CA PHE A 71 13.62 1.96 9.00
C PHE A 71 13.80 2.13 10.49
N CYS A 72 12.68 2.25 11.19
CA CYS A 72 12.66 2.24 12.65
C CYS A 72 11.30 1.77 13.15
N PRO A 73 11.20 1.37 14.43
CA PRO A 73 9.91 1.15 15.06
C PRO A 73 9.06 2.42 15.07
N PRO A 74 7.71 2.31 15.02
CA PRO A 74 6.80 3.47 14.98
C PRO A 74 7.05 4.49 16.08
N GLU A 75 7.43 4.05 17.28
CA GLU A 75 7.61 4.88 18.45
C GLU A 75 8.77 5.89 18.32
N VAL A 76 9.73 5.62 17.43
CA VAL A 76 10.91 6.49 17.21
C VAL A 76 10.92 7.16 15.85
N GLN A 77 9.86 6.98 15.05
CA GLN A 77 9.78 7.55 13.70
C GLN A 77 9.87 9.07 13.72
N TYR A 78 9.17 9.73 14.64
CA TYR A 78 9.19 11.19 14.75
C TYR A 78 10.59 11.73 15.00
N ASP A 79 11.31 11.16 15.97
CA ASP A 79 12.65 11.63 16.33
C ASP A 79 13.63 11.40 15.18
N LEU A 80 13.56 10.22 14.53
CA LEU A 80 14.38 9.91 13.37
C LEU A 80 14.11 10.86 12.21
N LEU A 81 12.84 11.08 11.87
CA LEU A 81 12.46 11.99 10.78
C LEU A 81 12.88 13.43 11.10
N SER A 82 12.71 13.89 12.37
CA SER A 82 13.18 15.21 12.80
C SER A 82 14.69 15.42 12.67
N GLU A 83 15.46 14.32 12.73
CA GLU A 83 16.90 14.35 12.48
C GLU A 83 17.21 14.42 11.00
N ILE A 84 16.72 13.43 10.21
CA ILE A 84 17.17 13.23 8.84
C ILE A 84 16.58 14.22 7.82
N THR A 85 15.43 14.84 8.11
CA THR A 85 14.87 15.92 7.28
C THR A 85 15.73 17.16 7.22
N LYS A 86 16.69 17.31 8.12
CA LYS A 86 17.69 18.39 8.08
C LYS A 86 18.75 18.18 6.97
N PHE A 87 18.86 16.97 6.44
CA PHE A 87 19.93 16.57 5.52
C PHE A 87 19.44 15.96 4.22
N SER A 88 18.18 15.54 4.15
CA SER A 88 17.57 14.96 2.93
C SER A 88 16.18 15.53 2.71
N ASP A 89 15.88 15.82 1.45
CA ASP A 89 14.58 16.28 0.98
C ASP A 89 13.72 15.15 0.38
N LYS A 90 14.23 13.90 0.31
CA LYS A 90 13.54 12.75 -0.26
C LYS A 90 13.68 11.53 0.65
N ILE A 91 12.66 11.29 1.46
CA ILE A 91 12.67 10.26 2.49
C ILE A 91 11.50 9.31 2.26
N LEU A 92 11.78 8.02 2.18
CA LEU A 92 10.77 6.95 2.24
C LEU A 92 10.77 6.33 3.63
N ILE A 93 9.64 6.41 4.34
CA ILE A 93 9.46 5.80 5.67
C ILE A 93 8.52 4.61 5.60
N GLU A 94 8.77 3.56 6.39
CA GLU A 94 7.90 2.38 6.46
C GLU A 94 6.58 2.64 7.19
N THR A 95 5.58 1.86 6.81
CA THR A 95 4.25 1.85 7.43
C THR A 95 4.26 1.11 8.78
N PRO A 96 3.32 1.42 9.70
CA PRO A 96 2.40 2.57 9.70
C PRO A 96 3.06 3.85 10.25
N THR A 97 2.53 5.01 9.87
CA THR A 97 2.87 6.28 10.52
C THR A 97 1.71 6.69 11.42
N THR A 98 1.90 6.60 12.73
CA THR A 98 0.83 6.79 13.73
C THR A 98 1.00 8.03 14.60
N ASP A 99 2.20 8.61 14.64
CA ASP A 99 2.47 9.81 15.43
C ASP A 99 1.92 11.07 14.72
N HIS A 100 0.98 11.74 15.38
CA HIS A 100 0.30 12.93 14.87
C HIS A 100 1.24 14.12 14.58
N ARG A 101 2.47 14.09 15.09
CA ARG A 101 3.48 15.13 14.84
C ARG A 101 4.18 14.96 13.49
N ILE A 102 4.20 13.75 12.92
CA ILE A 102 4.92 13.45 11.67
C ILE A 102 4.40 14.27 10.48
N PRO A 103 3.07 14.42 10.26
CA PRO A 103 2.57 15.26 9.16
C PRO A 103 3.03 16.73 9.20
N HIS A 104 3.32 17.25 10.40
CA HIS A 104 3.82 18.61 10.56
C HIS A 104 5.30 18.75 10.19
N LEU A 105 6.08 17.68 10.31
CA LEU A 105 7.50 17.68 9.90
C LEU A 105 7.66 17.90 8.40
N ASP A 106 6.83 17.27 7.59
CA ASP A 106 6.87 17.41 6.13
C ASP A 106 6.66 18.87 5.69
N MET A 107 5.69 19.54 6.31
CA MET A 107 5.41 20.96 6.07
C MET A 107 6.55 21.88 6.54
N ALA A 108 7.12 21.61 7.71
CA ALA A 108 8.14 22.46 8.33
C ALA A 108 9.51 22.31 7.65
N ALA A 109 9.84 21.10 7.19
CA ALA A 109 11.13 20.78 6.62
C ALA A 109 11.22 21.05 5.11
N SER A 110 10.12 21.40 4.44
CA SER A 110 10.01 21.45 2.98
C SER A 110 10.53 20.17 2.31
N SER A 111 10.40 19.06 3.01
CA SER A 111 10.89 17.74 2.59
C SER A 111 9.77 16.95 1.95
N ASN A 112 10.12 16.08 1.01
CA ASN A 112 9.22 15.12 0.44
C ASN A 112 9.32 13.82 1.24
N ILE A 113 8.43 13.62 2.20
CA ILE A 113 8.34 12.37 2.96
C ILE A 113 7.24 11.51 2.34
N CYS A 114 7.66 10.37 1.76
CA CYS A 114 6.78 9.36 1.22
C CYS A 114 6.68 8.18 2.19
N VAL A 115 5.51 7.59 2.33
CA VAL A 115 5.32 6.37 3.12
C VAL A 115 5.29 5.16 2.19
N ALA A 116 5.91 4.07 2.61
CA ALA A 116 6.05 2.83 1.82
C ALA A 116 4.75 2.02 1.76
N GLU A 117 3.64 2.69 1.41
CA GLU A 117 2.33 2.07 1.23
C GLU A 117 2.16 1.63 -0.23
N GLN A 118 2.53 0.38 -0.51
CA GLN A 118 2.57 -0.15 -1.88
C GLN A 118 1.20 -0.62 -2.42
N TRP A 119 0.24 -0.89 -1.56
CA TRP A 119 -1.00 -1.54 -1.98
C TRP A 119 -1.83 -0.78 -3.02
N PRO A 120 -1.95 0.56 -2.97
CA PRO A 120 -2.63 1.32 -4.02
C PRO A 120 -1.92 1.29 -5.38
N TYR A 121 -0.65 0.89 -5.41
CA TYR A 121 0.22 0.93 -6.60
C TYR A 121 0.48 -0.44 -7.22
N LEU A 122 -0.21 -1.50 -6.76
CA LEU A 122 -0.21 -2.77 -7.46
C LEU A 122 -0.72 -2.58 -8.90
N PRO A 123 -0.16 -3.28 -9.90
CA PRO A 123 -0.56 -3.13 -11.32
C PRO A 123 -2.07 -3.10 -11.53
N ILE A 124 -2.75 -4.05 -10.92
CA ILE A 124 -4.23 -4.18 -11.00
C ILE A 124 -4.96 -2.97 -10.39
N GLU A 125 -4.46 -2.42 -9.28
CA GLU A 125 -5.07 -1.28 -8.63
C GLU A 125 -4.78 0.02 -9.41
N GLN A 126 -3.59 0.12 -10.04
CA GLN A 126 -3.28 1.21 -10.97
C GLN A 126 -4.17 1.16 -12.21
N PHE A 127 -4.42 -0.04 -12.78
CA PHE A 127 -5.35 -0.20 -13.90
C PHE A 127 -6.77 0.26 -13.52
N LYS A 128 -7.28 -0.15 -12.35
CA LYS A 128 -8.59 0.29 -11.85
C LYS A 128 -8.68 1.79 -11.61
N ASN A 129 -7.62 2.42 -11.10
CA ASN A 129 -7.55 3.87 -10.98
C ASN A 129 -7.55 4.55 -12.36
N LYS A 130 -6.82 3.99 -13.32
CA LYS A 130 -6.78 4.52 -14.68
C LYS A 130 -8.16 4.51 -15.36
N ILE A 131 -9.01 3.52 -15.10
CA ILE A 131 -10.39 3.48 -15.60
C ILE A 131 -11.21 4.69 -15.09
N ILE A 132 -10.93 5.16 -13.87
CA ILE A 132 -11.55 6.36 -13.29
C ILE A 132 -10.91 7.61 -13.89
N ASP A 133 -9.58 7.64 -14.03
CA ASP A 133 -8.85 8.80 -14.55
C ASP A 133 -9.13 9.03 -16.04
N ASP A 134 -9.35 7.97 -16.81
CA ASP A 134 -9.77 8.02 -18.23
C ASP A 134 -11.30 8.23 -18.39
N GLU A 135 -12.02 8.48 -17.30
CA GLU A 135 -13.47 8.78 -17.27
C GLU A 135 -14.38 7.66 -17.84
N ILE A 136 -13.89 6.43 -17.98
CA ILE A 136 -14.73 5.28 -18.37
C ILE A 136 -15.72 4.95 -17.25
N LEU A 137 -15.23 4.98 -15.99
CA LEU A 137 -16.08 4.92 -14.82
C LEU A 137 -16.03 6.26 -14.08
N ALA A 138 -17.19 6.77 -13.72
CA ALA A 138 -17.28 7.94 -12.86
C ALA A 138 -16.61 7.66 -11.50
N ARG A 139 -16.24 8.73 -10.78
CA ARG A 139 -15.69 8.58 -9.43
C ARG A 139 -16.65 7.79 -8.53
N PRO A 140 -16.15 6.80 -7.79
CA PRO A 140 -16.99 5.96 -6.96
C PRO A 140 -17.69 6.73 -5.84
N PHE A 141 -18.94 6.37 -5.58
CA PHE A 141 -19.70 6.80 -4.41
C PHE A 141 -19.73 5.76 -3.29
N LEU A 142 -19.38 4.50 -3.59
CA LEU A 142 -19.25 3.43 -2.62
C LEU A 142 -18.03 2.57 -2.95
N VAL A 143 -17.16 2.38 -1.97
CA VAL A 143 -16.03 1.45 -2.03
C VAL A 143 -16.14 0.42 -0.90
N GLN A 144 -15.76 -0.83 -1.16
CA GLN A 144 -15.90 -1.92 -0.20
C GLN A 144 -14.63 -2.77 -0.12
N ASN A 145 -14.28 -3.13 1.11
CA ASN A 145 -13.24 -4.13 1.41
C ASN A 145 -13.87 -5.34 2.11
N ASP A 146 -13.66 -6.52 1.54
CA ASP A 146 -13.99 -7.80 2.18
C ASP A 146 -12.68 -8.56 2.43
N CYS A 147 -12.10 -8.38 3.62
CA CYS A 147 -10.86 -9.05 4.06
C CYS A 147 -9.67 -9.00 3.09
N ARG A 148 -9.66 -8.03 2.14
CA ARG A 148 -8.67 -7.93 1.08
C ARG A 148 -7.26 -7.76 1.63
N THR A 149 -7.10 -6.89 2.61
CA THR A 149 -5.82 -6.61 3.26
C THR A 149 -6.05 -6.10 4.67
N LEU A 150 -4.95 -5.97 5.43
CA LEU A 150 -5.00 -5.55 6.82
C LEU A 150 -5.28 -4.05 6.96
N ASP A 151 -6.11 -3.71 7.94
CA ASP A 151 -6.25 -2.39 8.58
C ASP A 151 -6.02 -1.18 7.64
N TYR A 152 -5.02 -0.36 7.96
CA TYR A 152 -4.70 0.88 7.23
C TYR A 152 -4.33 0.66 5.76
N HIS A 153 -3.81 -0.50 5.37
CA HIS A 153 -3.58 -0.85 3.97
C HIS A 153 -4.89 -0.88 3.16
N ALA A 154 -5.96 -1.40 3.76
CA ALA A 154 -7.28 -1.37 3.12
C ALA A 154 -7.78 0.06 2.98
N MET A 155 -7.58 0.90 4.00
CA MET A 155 -7.96 2.32 3.94
C MET A 155 -7.21 3.05 2.84
N ALA A 156 -5.91 2.83 2.72
CA ALA A 156 -5.07 3.40 1.68
C ALA A 156 -5.60 3.09 0.26
N GLN A 157 -5.92 1.81 0.00
CA GLN A 157 -6.48 1.40 -1.29
C GLN A 157 -7.84 2.03 -1.56
N LEU A 158 -8.76 1.95 -0.61
CA LEU A 158 -10.14 2.43 -0.76
C LEU A 158 -10.19 3.95 -0.95
N ARG A 159 -9.40 4.71 -0.17
CA ARG A 159 -9.33 6.17 -0.31
C ARG A 159 -8.75 6.62 -1.65
N THR A 160 -7.88 5.84 -2.26
CA THR A 160 -7.36 6.16 -3.59
C THR A 160 -8.47 6.26 -4.63
N TYR A 161 -9.48 5.41 -4.55
CA TYR A 161 -10.64 5.48 -5.45
C TYR A 161 -11.60 6.64 -5.13
N LEU A 162 -11.73 7.02 -3.86
CA LEU A 162 -12.60 8.12 -3.45
C LEU A 162 -12.01 9.50 -3.75
N GLY A 163 -10.70 9.58 -3.98
CA GLY A 163 -9.93 10.80 -4.01
C GLY A 163 -9.25 11.07 -2.67
N ARG A 164 -7.96 11.43 -2.72
CA ARG A 164 -7.14 11.60 -1.51
C ARG A 164 -7.51 12.81 -0.67
N ASP A 165 -8.20 13.75 -1.23
CA ASP A 165 -8.78 14.94 -0.59
C ASP A 165 -10.08 14.62 0.18
N ALA A 166 -10.66 13.44 -0.03
CA ALA A 166 -11.80 12.98 0.74
C ALA A 166 -11.43 12.79 2.22
N THR A 167 -12.13 13.51 3.10
CA THR A 167 -11.95 13.45 4.55
C THR A 167 -13.13 12.76 5.22
N PRO A 168 -12.91 11.91 6.23
CA PRO A 168 -14.01 11.26 6.94
C PRO A 168 -14.83 12.28 7.72
N VAL A 169 -16.14 12.09 7.73
CA VAL A 169 -17.10 12.89 8.51
C VAL A 169 -17.67 12.05 9.65
N ARG A 170 -17.90 10.76 9.39
CA ARG A 170 -18.60 9.90 10.33
C ARG A 170 -18.20 8.45 10.17
N VAL A 171 -18.07 7.74 11.28
CA VAL A 171 -17.84 6.29 11.33
C VAL A 171 -18.88 5.63 12.17
N PHE A 172 -19.43 4.52 11.68
CA PHE A 172 -20.27 3.60 12.43
C PHE A 172 -19.80 2.17 12.18
N GLY A 173 -19.65 1.39 13.24
CA GLY A 173 -19.24 0.00 13.15
C GLY A 173 -19.78 -0.85 14.28
N SER A 174 -19.76 -2.17 14.06
CA SER A 174 -20.05 -3.18 15.07
C SER A 174 -19.14 -4.37 14.89
N SER A 175 -18.87 -5.09 15.99
CA SER A 175 -18.10 -6.32 16.00
C SER A 175 -19.00 -7.49 16.38
N VAL A 176 -18.90 -8.59 15.62
CA VAL A 176 -19.63 -9.83 15.90
C VAL A 176 -18.62 -10.93 16.17
N GLY A 177 -18.76 -11.57 17.34
CA GLY A 177 -17.96 -12.73 17.73
C GLY A 177 -18.67 -14.05 17.39
N ALA A 178 -17.90 -15.04 16.94
CA ALA A 178 -18.39 -16.40 16.71
C ALA A 178 -17.32 -17.43 17.10
N ASN A 179 -17.78 -18.56 17.66
CA ASN A 179 -16.92 -19.71 17.82
C ASN A 179 -16.82 -20.43 16.49
N ILE A 180 -15.59 -20.65 16.02
CA ILE A 180 -15.32 -21.41 14.80
C ILE A 180 -14.56 -22.69 15.14
N PRO A 181 -14.71 -23.74 14.34
CA PRO A 181 -13.92 -24.96 14.51
C PRO A 181 -12.42 -24.68 14.41
N LYS A 182 -11.62 -25.45 15.14
CA LYS A 182 -10.17 -25.42 14.96
C LYS A 182 -9.80 -25.73 13.52
N PHE A 183 -8.84 -24.99 12.99
CA PHE A 183 -8.33 -25.22 11.63
C PHE A 183 -6.80 -25.08 11.58
N ARG A 184 -6.20 -25.56 10.50
CA ARG A 184 -4.80 -25.29 10.18
C ARG A 184 -4.72 -24.13 9.19
N ASP A 185 -3.95 -23.11 9.55
CA ASP A 185 -3.65 -22.02 8.62
C ASP A 185 -2.73 -22.52 7.47
N LYS A 186 -2.48 -21.64 6.49
CA LYS A 186 -1.60 -21.92 5.33
C LYS A 186 -0.15 -22.31 5.71
N ASN A 187 0.27 -22.00 6.94
CA ASN A 187 1.61 -22.36 7.45
C ASN A 187 1.58 -23.67 8.27
N GLY A 188 0.42 -24.33 8.37
CA GLY A 188 0.22 -25.55 9.13
C GLY A 188 -0.01 -25.35 10.63
N ASN A 189 -0.09 -24.13 11.14
CA ASN A 189 -0.34 -23.83 12.54
C ASN A 189 -1.81 -24.08 12.88
N ILE A 190 -2.05 -24.68 14.03
CA ILE A 190 -3.43 -24.87 14.54
C ILE A 190 -3.90 -23.54 15.09
N LYS A 191 -5.06 -23.10 14.63
CA LYS A 191 -5.82 -21.95 15.12
C LYS A 191 -7.03 -22.46 15.90
N ASP A 192 -7.18 -21.95 17.11
CA ASP A 192 -8.23 -22.30 18.09
C ASP A 192 -8.67 -21.03 18.82
N GLU A 193 -8.97 -20.01 18.07
CA GLU A 193 -9.38 -18.71 18.58
C GLU A 193 -10.79 -18.39 18.06
N PRO A 194 -11.61 -17.69 18.85
CA PRO A 194 -12.89 -17.20 18.34
C PRO A 194 -12.67 -16.23 17.18
N GLU A 195 -13.59 -16.21 16.26
CA GLU A 195 -13.61 -15.22 15.21
C GLU A 195 -14.30 -13.95 15.69
N PHE A 196 -13.68 -12.80 15.43
CA PHE A 196 -14.29 -11.50 15.55
C PHE A 196 -14.32 -10.85 14.16
N TRP A 197 -15.51 -10.44 13.76
CA TRP A 197 -15.74 -9.81 12.47
C TRP A 197 -16.15 -8.35 12.69
N ASP A 198 -15.30 -7.44 12.27
CA ASP A 198 -15.58 -6.00 12.28
C ASP A 198 -16.27 -5.60 10.98
N VAL A 199 -17.43 -4.96 11.10
CA VAL A 199 -18.20 -4.41 10.00
C VAL A 199 -18.39 -2.92 10.26
N ALA A 200 -17.89 -2.08 9.37
CA ALA A 200 -17.95 -0.64 9.55
C ALA A 200 -18.25 0.11 8.25
N GLN A 201 -18.84 1.29 8.40
CA GLN A 201 -19.03 2.27 7.35
C GLN A 201 -18.39 3.59 7.74
N VAL A 202 -17.70 4.21 6.78
CA VAL A 202 -17.14 5.56 6.89
C VAL A 202 -17.79 6.44 5.85
N ILE A 203 -18.35 7.56 6.27
CA ILE A 203 -18.95 8.57 5.39
C ILE A 203 -17.94 9.70 5.23
N PHE A 204 -17.71 10.13 3.99
CA PHE A 204 -16.77 11.18 3.64
C PHE A 204 -17.47 12.50 3.31
N ASN A 205 -16.72 13.60 3.35
CA ASN A 205 -17.21 14.95 3.08
C ASN A 205 -17.78 15.16 1.67
N ASN A 206 -17.39 14.33 0.71
CA ASN A 206 -17.94 14.30 -0.65
C ASN A 206 -19.20 13.42 -0.80
N GLY A 207 -19.72 12.87 0.31
CA GLY A 207 -20.89 12.01 0.36
C GLY A 207 -20.60 10.54 0.04
N ALA A 208 -19.38 10.19 -0.32
CA ALA A 208 -19.00 8.80 -0.59
C ALA A 208 -18.95 7.97 0.69
N ILE A 209 -19.15 6.66 0.53
CA ILE A 209 -19.16 5.69 1.62
C ILE A 209 -18.04 4.66 1.38
N LEU A 210 -17.31 4.38 2.45
CA LEU A 210 -16.40 3.25 2.53
C LEU A 210 -17.02 2.18 3.45
N SER A 211 -17.13 0.95 2.95
CA SER A 211 -17.58 -0.22 3.72
C SER A 211 -16.39 -1.13 3.98
N HIS A 212 -16.12 -1.39 5.25
CA HIS A 212 -15.01 -2.22 5.69
C HIS A 212 -15.52 -3.45 6.42
N ASN A 213 -15.22 -4.62 5.88
CA ASN A 213 -15.50 -5.91 6.50
C ASN A 213 -14.17 -6.63 6.72
N PHE A 214 -13.86 -6.97 7.97
CA PHE A 214 -12.59 -7.59 8.28
C PHE A 214 -12.69 -8.60 9.42
N SER A 215 -12.11 -9.78 9.18
CA SER A 215 -11.77 -10.75 10.23
C SER A 215 -10.39 -11.32 9.95
N TYR A 216 -9.55 -11.38 10.97
CA TYR A 216 -8.22 -11.96 10.85
C TYR A 216 -8.29 -13.45 10.50
N ASN A 217 -9.23 -14.21 11.11
CA ASN A 217 -9.41 -15.62 10.81
C ASN A 217 -9.92 -15.85 9.38
N CYS A 218 -10.80 -14.99 8.87
CA CYS A 218 -11.21 -15.03 7.47
C CYS A 218 -10.02 -14.91 6.52
N LYS A 219 -9.04 -14.07 6.85
CA LYS A 219 -7.85 -13.86 6.02
C LYS A 219 -6.90 -15.06 5.99
N ILE A 220 -6.83 -15.83 7.07
CA ILE A 220 -5.87 -16.94 7.22
C ILE A 220 -6.48 -18.32 7.06
N ALA A 221 -7.81 -18.44 7.13
CA ALA A 221 -8.51 -19.71 7.01
C ALA A 221 -8.58 -20.15 5.55
N PRO A 222 -8.14 -21.37 5.22
CA PRO A 222 -8.07 -21.84 3.83
C PRO A 222 -9.45 -22.02 3.17
N PHE A 223 -10.52 -22.13 3.94
CA PHE A 223 -11.88 -22.23 3.44
C PHE A 223 -12.59 -20.88 3.23
N ARG A 224 -11.87 -19.78 3.43
CA ARG A 224 -12.35 -18.39 3.27
C ARG A 224 -11.42 -17.59 2.39
N SER A 225 -11.16 -18.09 1.20
CA SER A 225 -10.14 -17.55 0.30
C SER A 225 -10.57 -16.28 -0.44
N LEU A 226 -11.87 -16.06 -0.60
CA LEU A 226 -12.36 -14.92 -1.37
C LEU A 226 -12.13 -13.60 -0.63
N GLN A 227 -11.18 -12.82 -1.11
CA GLN A 227 -10.83 -11.50 -0.61
C GLN A 227 -11.04 -10.49 -1.73
N THR A 228 -11.95 -9.52 -1.55
CA THR A 228 -12.31 -8.60 -2.62
C THR A 228 -12.15 -7.14 -2.23
N LEU A 229 -11.83 -6.35 -3.23
CA LEU A 229 -11.86 -4.89 -3.21
C LEU A 229 -12.73 -4.44 -4.37
N ARG A 230 -13.80 -3.73 -4.09
CA ARG A 230 -14.76 -3.30 -5.10
C ARG A 230 -15.15 -1.85 -4.94
N TYR A 231 -15.54 -1.23 -6.05
CA TYR A 231 -16.17 0.08 -6.02
C TYR A 231 -17.38 0.13 -6.96
N TYR A 232 -18.29 1.03 -6.63
CA TYR A 232 -19.49 1.34 -7.38
C TYR A 232 -19.49 2.83 -7.74
N SER A 233 -19.69 3.13 -9.01
CA SER A 233 -19.83 4.48 -9.53
C SER A 233 -21.23 4.69 -10.11
N GLY A 234 -21.53 5.93 -10.54
CA GLY A 234 -22.82 6.25 -11.13
C GLY A 234 -23.10 5.49 -12.44
N ASN A 235 -22.06 5.01 -13.11
CA ASN A 235 -22.17 4.36 -14.41
C ASN A 235 -21.50 2.97 -14.48
N GLY A 236 -21.11 2.38 -13.33
CA GLY A 236 -20.57 1.03 -13.37
C GLY A 236 -19.88 0.58 -12.08
N THR A 237 -19.22 -0.56 -12.17
CA THR A 237 -18.56 -1.23 -11.03
C THR A 237 -17.22 -1.81 -11.44
N ALA A 238 -16.28 -1.92 -10.50
CA ALA A 238 -15.07 -2.71 -10.69
C ALA A 238 -14.74 -3.52 -9.44
N ILE A 239 -14.38 -4.78 -9.64
CA ILE A 239 -14.07 -5.75 -8.59
C ILE A 239 -12.71 -6.37 -8.90
N SER A 240 -11.81 -6.28 -7.94
CA SER A 240 -10.57 -7.05 -7.91
C SER A 240 -10.52 -7.93 -6.67
N GLY A 241 -9.75 -8.98 -6.71
CA GLY A 241 -9.63 -9.86 -5.58
C GLY A 241 -8.68 -11.00 -5.80
N LYS A 242 -8.63 -11.87 -4.80
CA LYS A 242 -7.86 -13.09 -4.81
C LYS A 242 -8.83 -14.26 -4.89
N LYS A 243 -8.69 -15.07 -5.92
CA LYS A 243 -9.56 -16.25 -6.11
C LYS A 243 -9.04 -17.49 -5.40
N ASP A 244 -7.73 -17.62 -5.22
CA ASP A 244 -7.09 -18.77 -4.57
C ASP A 244 -5.99 -18.31 -3.61
N ASP A 245 -5.82 -19.04 -2.49
CA ASP A 245 -4.75 -18.77 -1.52
C ASP A 245 -3.37 -19.27 -1.98
N LYS A 246 -3.30 -20.03 -3.05
CA LYS A 246 -2.05 -20.58 -3.56
C LYS A 246 -1.18 -19.57 -4.28
N ASP A 247 -1.83 -18.59 -4.92
CA ASP A 247 -1.14 -17.52 -5.64
C ASP A 247 -1.27 -16.21 -4.86
N ASN A 248 -0.17 -15.49 -4.70
CA ASN A 248 -0.18 -14.14 -4.13
C ASN A 248 -0.75 -13.10 -5.10
N ASP A 249 -1.18 -13.54 -6.27
CA ASP A 249 -1.63 -12.68 -7.34
C ASP A 249 -3.08 -12.25 -7.11
N TYR A 250 -3.29 -10.97 -7.27
CA TYR A 250 -4.61 -10.38 -7.32
C TYR A 250 -4.99 -10.18 -8.78
N GLU A 251 -6.26 -10.38 -9.10
CA GLU A 251 -6.77 -10.27 -10.47
C GLU A 251 -8.03 -9.41 -10.52
N ILE A 252 -8.33 -8.89 -11.69
CA ILE A 252 -9.65 -8.32 -11.98
C ILE A 252 -10.64 -9.48 -12.00
N ILE A 253 -11.73 -9.34 -11.23
CA ILE A 253 -12.79 -10.33 -11.19
C ILE A 253 -13.89 -9.94 -12.17
N ASP A 254 -14.29 -8.66 -12.17
CA ASP A 254 -15.36 -8.15 -13.01
C ASP A 254 -15.28 -6.62 -13.11
N ILE A 255 -15.48 -6.07 -14.30
CA ILE A 255 -15.67 -4.64 -14.52
C ILE A 255 -16.81 -4.45 -15.49
N ARG A 256 -17.82 -3.69 -15.10
CA ARG A 256 -19.00 -3.39 -15.93
C ARG A 256 -19.26 -1.88 -15.91
N TYR A 257 -19.65 -1.37 -17.06
CA TYR A 257 -19.94 0.04 -17.22
C TYR A 257 -21.07 0.28 -18.24
N LEU A 258 -21.69 1.45 -18.15
CA LEU A 258 -22.71 1.89 -19.08
C LEU A 258 -22.04 2.50 -20.32
N GLY A 259 -22.24 1.89 -21.47
CA GLY A 259 -21.76 2.42 -22.75
C GLY A 259 -22.63 3.57 -23.30
N GLU A 260 -22.16 4.20 -24.38
CA GLU A 260 -22.86 5.35 -25.01
C GLU A 260 -24.29 5.01 -25.48
N GLY A 261 -24.55 3.76 -25.87
CA GLY A 261 -25.86 3.28 -26.28
C GLY A 261 -26.80 2.89 -25.14
N LEU A 262 -26.46 3.21 -23.88
CA LEU A 262 -27.14 2.79 -22.66
C LEU A 262 -27.13 1.29 -22.39
N ASP A 263 -26.32 0.54 -23.14
CA ASP A 263 -26.11 -0.89 -22.89
C ASP A 263 -25.06 -1.10 -21.79
N THR A 264 -25.25 -2.12 -20.97
CA THR A 264 -24.25 -2.54 -20.01
C THR A 264 -23.15 -3.32 -20.73
N LEU A 265 -21.94 -2.81 -20.69
CA LEU A 265 -20.74 -3.43 -21.23
C LEU A 265 -19.93 -4.08 -20.12
N GLN A 266 -19.31 -5.21 -20.43
CA GLN A 266 -18.33 -5.86 -19.55
C GLN A 266 -16.96 -5.75 -20.18
N MET A 267 -15.95 -5.36 -19.41
CA MET A 267 -14.57 -5.36 -19.89
C MET A 267 -14.03 -6.79 -20.03
N ASP A 268 -13.39 -7.05 -21.15
CA ASP A 268 -12.58 -8.25 -21.37
C ASP A 268 -11.11 -7.91 -21.07
N VAL A 269 -10.75 -8.00 -19.79
CA VAL A 269 -9.44 -7.57 -19.32
C VAL A 269 -8.39 -8.61 -19.66
N SER A 270 -7.46 -8.24 -20.52
CA SER A 270 -6.27 -9.01 -20.87
C SER A 270 -5.11 -8.64 -19.96
N VAL A 271 -4.37 -9.64 -19.46
CA VAL A 271 -3.16 -9.46 -18.65
C VAL A 271 -1.99 -10.16 -19.32
N ILE A 272 -1.02 -9.40 -19.79
CA ILE A 272 0.22 -9.91 -20.37
C ILE A 272 1.26 -10.04 -19.26
N LYS A 273 1.76 -11.26 -19.06
CA LYS A 273 2.84 -11.56 -18.12
C LYS A 273 4.10 -11.99 -18.87
N SER A 274 5.26 -11.65 -18.32
CA SER A 274 6.55 -12.15 -18.80
C SER A 274 6.75 -13.63 -18.43
N ALA A 275 7.82 -14.22 -18.95
CA ALA A 275 8.23 -15.57 -18.58
C ALA A 275 8.60 -15.70 -17.08
N SER A 276 8.99 -14.61 -16.43
CA SER A 276 9.25 -14.53 -15.00
C SER A 276 7.98 -14.38 -14.14
N GLY A 277 6.80 -14.18 -14.79
CA GLY A 277 5.51 -13.94 -14.14
C GLY A 277 5.23 -12.46 -13.83
N ALA A 278 6.13 -11.54 -14.17
CA ALA A 278 5.88 -10.10 -13.99
C ALA A 278 4.74 -9.62 -14.90
N VAL A 279 3.82 -8.83 -14.36
CA VAL A 279 2.77 -8.19 -15.15
C VAL A 279 3.40 -7.10 -16.00
N LEU A 280 3.29 -7.21 -17.33
CA LEU A 280 3.82 -6.25 -18.30
C LEU A 280 2.76 -5.26 -18.77
N GLU A 281 1.55 -5.74 -18.97
CA GLU A 281 0.43 -4.94 -19.45
C GLU A 281 -0.89 -5.47 -18.90
N ILE A 282 -1.81 -4.56 -18.64
CA ILE A 282 -3.23 -4.86 -18.38
C ILE A 282 -4.03 -3.95 -19.30
N SER A 283 -4.90 -4.53 -20.12
CA SER A 283 -5.64 -3.77 -21.12
C SER A 283 -7.04 -4.32 -21.35
N ASP A 284 -7.94 -3.45 -21.80
CA ASP A 284 -9.24 -3.80 -22.36
C ASP A 284 -9.37 -3.18 -23.74
N SER A 285 -9.56 -4.03 -24.76
CA SER A 285 -9.57 -3.59 -26.15
C SER A 285 -10.81 -2.76 -26.52
N ALA A 286 -11.93 -2.97 -25.83
CA ALA A 286 -13.18 -2.28 -26.14
C ALA A 286 -13.18 -0.83 -25.64
N SER A 287 -12.68 -0.59 -24.44
CA SER A 287 -12.54 0.76 -23.87
C SER A 287 -11.25 1.46 -24.29
N GLY A 288 -10.24 0.71 -24.75
CA GLY A 288 -8.90 1.22 -25.07
C GLY A 288 -8.04 1.53 -23.85
N VAL A 289 -8.52 1.29 -22.62
CA VAL A 289 -7.74 1.50 -21.40
C VAL A 289 -6.58 0.52 -21.33
N THR A 290 -5.38 1.03 -21.12
CA THR A 290 -4.18 0.21 -21.00
C THR A 290 -3.29 0.74 -19.89
N TRP A 291 -2.87 -0.14 -18.99
CA TRP A 291 -1.75 0.08 -18.06
C TRP A 291 -0.54 -0.72 -18.53
N THR A 292 0.59 -0.07 -18.63
CA THR A 292 1.86 -0.71 -19.02
C THR A 292 2.86 -0.59 -17.89
N ASN A 293 3.57 -1.68 -17.59
CA ASN A 293 4.61 -1.70 -16.56
C ASN A 293 5.76 -0.76 -16.97
N PRO A 294 6.02 0.31 -16.21
CA PRO A 294 7.07 1.28 -16.55
C PRO A 294 8.48 0.72 -16.48
N TYR A 295 8.65 -0.46 -15.87
CA TYR A 295 9.96 -1.12 -15.68
C TYR A 295 10.20 -2.26 -16.67
N GLY A 296 9.23 -2.60 -17.52
CA GLY A 296 9.34 -3.73 -18.45
C GLY A 296 9.53 -5.07 -17.72
N ASP A 297 10.28 -5.99 -18.35
CA ASP A 297 10.55 -7.32 -17.80
C ASP A 297 11.84 -7.36 -16.96
N ILE A 298 11.80 -6.76 -15.77
CA ILE A 298 12.89 -6.88 -14.76
C ILE A 298 12.65 -8.12 -13.85
N GLY A 299 11.53 -8.81 -14.02
CA GLY A 299 11.14 -9.94 -13.17
C GLY A 299 10.59 -9.53 -11.81
N PHE A 300 9.96 -8.36 -11.73
CA PHE A 300 9.30 -7.89 -10.52
C PHE A 300 7.99 -8.64 -10.26
N THR A 301 7.73 -8.94 -8.99
CA THR A 301 6.38 -9.23 -8.52
C THR A 301 5.55 -7.94 -8.52
N ASP A 302 4.23 -8.05 -8.40
CA ASP A 302 3.33 -6.89 -8.30
C ASP A 302 3.71 -5.95 -7.16
N GLN A 303 4.10 -6.51 -6.01
CA GLN A 303 4.54 -5.72 -4.86
C GLN A 303 5.89 -5.04 -5.12
N GLU A 304 6.83 -5.69 -5.80
CA GLU A 304 8.11 -5.09 -6.17
C GLU A 304 7.91 -3.97 -7.20
N THR A 305 7.01 -4.13 -8.17
CA THR A 305 6.61 -3.09 -9.13
C THR A 305 6.05 -1.87 -8.38
N ALA A 306 5.12 -2.09 -7.46
CA ALA A 306 4.52 -1.02 -6.66
C ALA A 306 5.55 -0.29 -5.78
N MET A 307 6.42 -1.04 -5.11
CA MET A 307 7.48 -0.45 -4.27
C MET A 307 8.51 0.32 -5.11
N CYS A 308 8.90 -0.22 -6.26
CA CYS A 308 9.79 0.47 -7.20
C CYS A 308 9.16 1.79 -7.68
N THR A 309 7.84 1.80 -7.91
CA THR A 309 7.09 3.00 -8.29
C THR A 309 7.16 4.08 -7.21
N LEU A 310 7.00 3.73 -5.93
CA LEU A 310 7.13 4.67 -4.82
C LEU A 310 8.54 5.29 -4.74
N VAL A 311 9.57 4.44 -4.78
CA VAL A 311 10.98 4.90 -4.69
C VAL A 311 11.36 5.77 -5.89
N ASN A 312 11.01 5.33 -7.11
CA ASN A 312 11.36 6.05 -8.33
C ASN A 312 10.65 7.41 -8.41
N SER A 313 9.35 7.46 -8.10
CA SER A 313 8.60 8.72 -8.08
C SER A 313 9.16 9.69 -7.04
N LEU A 314 9.53 9.20 -5.86
CA LEU A 314 10.17 10.02 -4.84
C LEU A 314 11.54 10.54 -5.31
N ALA A 315 12.34 9.73 -5.99
CA ALA A 315 13.59 10.16 -6.60
C ALA A 315 13.40 11.30 -7.62
N GLU A 316 12.27 11.31 -8.30
CA GLU A 316 11.83 12.36 -9.22
C GLU A 316 11.17 13.58 -8.53
N GLY A 317 11.07 13.56 -7.20
CA GLY A 317 10.45 14.63 -6.40
C GLY A 317 8.94 14.56 -6.31
N LYS A 318 8.34 13.40 -6.62
CA LYS A 318 6.89 13.17 -6.51
C LYS A 318 6.58 12.27 -5.32
N VAL A 319 5.83 12.79 -4.35
CA VAL A 319 5.30 12.01 -3.22
C VAL A 319 3.98 11.37 -3.64
N LEU A 320 4.00 10.06 -3.88
CA LEU A 320 2.80 9.33 -4.26
C LEU A 320 1.89 9.03 -3.06
N TYR A 321 2.46 8.81 -1.89
CA TYR A 321 1.72 8.52 -0.67
C TYR A 321 2.36 9.27 0.51
N SER A 322 1.68 10.33 0.95
CA SER A 322 2.23 11.24 1.95
C SER A 322 2.08 10.70 3.38
N VAL A 323 2.85 11.27 4.30
CA VAL A 323 2.68 11.00 5.75
C VAL A 323 1.30 11.43 6.26
N ARG A 324 0.71 12.46 5.64
CA ARG A 324 -0.65 12.90 5.95
C ARG A 324 -1.68 11.85 5.55
N ASP A 325 -1.54 11.25 4.36
CA ASP A 325 -2.41 10.18 3.89
C ASP A 325 -2.33 8.97 4.83
N SER A 326 -1.12 8.52 5.16
CA SER A 326 -0.90 7.38 6.04
C SER A 326 -1.44 7.63 7.46
N PHE A 327 -1.25 8.84 7.99
CA PHE A 327 -1.81 9.22 9.27
C PHE A 327 -3.35 9.19 9.25
N LEU A 328 -3.96 9.74 8.20
CA LEU A 328 -5.42 9.74 8.06
C LEU A 328 -6.00 8.33 7.97
N ASP A 329 -5.35 7.43 7.24
CA ASP A 329 -5.77 6.03 7.16
C ASP A 329 -5.69 5.33 8.51
N SER A 330 -4.61 5.55 9.25
CA SER A 330 -4.45 5.04 10.62
C SER A 330 -5.51 5.62 11.57
N PHE A 331 -5.83 6.89 11.41
CA PHE A 331 -6.85 7.58 12.20
C PHE A 331 -8.26 7.02 11.93
N ILE A 332 -8.61 6.81 10.65
CA ILE A 332 -9.87 6.16 10.25
C ILE A 332 -9.97 4.76 10.85
N MET A 333 -8.90 3.95 10.76
CA MET A 333 -8.90 2.59 11.33
C MET A 333 -9.06 2.58 12.85
N ASN A 334 -8.43 3.52 13.56
CA ASN A 334 -8.63 3.66 15.00
C ASN A 334 -10.08 4.01 15.33
N ALA A 335 -10.71 4.90 14.58
CA ALA A 335 -12.13 5.24 14.75
C ALA A 335 -13.05 4.04 14.43
N ILE A 336 -12.74 3.25 13.41
CA ILE A 336 -13.47 2.00 13.12
C ILE A 336 -13.36 1.05 14.32
N LYS A 337 -12.17 0.77 14.83
CA LYS A 337 -11.95 -0.10 15.99
C LYS A 337 -12.70 0.40 17.24
N GLN A 338 -12.65 1.72 17.48
CA GLN A 338 -13.39 2.33 18.59
C GLN A 338 -14.90 2.18 18.41
N SER A 339 -15.43 2.47 17.22
CA SER A 339 -16.86 2.32 16.92
C SER A 339 -17.30 0.85 17.07
N CYS A 340 -16.55 -0.09 16.48
CA CYS A 340 -16.83 -1.52 16.58
C CYS A 340 -16.84 -2.03 18.03
N SER A 341 -15.94 -1.54 18.87
CA SER A 341 -15.83 -1.98 20.27
C SER A 341 -16.90 -1.38 21.18
N THR A 342 -17.39 -0.18 20.88
CA THR A 342 -18.35 0.56 21.73
C THR A 342 -19.77 0.53 21.18
N GLY A 343 -19.97 0.24 19.90
CA GLY A 343 -21.26 0.38 19.19
C GLY A 343 -21.69 1.84 18.97
N ASN A 344 -20.80 2.81 19.26
CA ASN A 344 -21.11 4.23 19.16
C ASN A 344 -20.76 4.80 17.79
N LEU A 345 -21.58 5.73 17.32
CA LEU A 345 -21.26 6.58 16.20
C LEU A 345 -20.12 7.53 16.57
N ILE A 346 -19.11 7.63 15.70
CA ILE A 346 -18.01 8.59 15.85
C ILE A 346 -18.16 9.65 14.77
N ASN A 347 -18.17 10.91 15.17
CA ASN A 347 -18.14 12.08 14.28
C ASN A 347 -16.72 12.65 14.29
N PHE A 348 -16.24 13.03 13.11
CA PHE A 348 -15.01 13.82 12.97
C PHE A 348 -15.41 15.30 12.87
N GLU A 349 -14.74 16.15 13.63
CA GLU A 349 -14.93 17.61 13.63
C GLU A 349 -14.10 18.27 12.53
#